data_22c75e2a6ed09f21e986b336650f5942
#
_entry.id   22c75e2a6ed09f21e986b336650f5942
#
_cell.length_a   1.000
_cell.length_b   1.000
_cell.length_c   1.000
_cell.angle_alpha   90.00
_cell.angle_beta   90.00
_cell.angle_gamma   90.00
#
_symmetry.space_group_name_H-M   'P 1'
#
loop_
_entity.id
_entity.type
_entity.pdbx_description
1 polymer ?
#
loop_
_entity_poly.entity_id
_entity_poly.type
_entity_poly.pdbx_seq_one_letter_code
_entity_poly.pdbx_strand_id
1 'polypeptide(L)'
;EAKKNGWHSEGYAALESYLENTPGFLLANAEYPETWEARAFEQHNYMSRQFLKTLSLFNETYGHVFPEDSGDIRMDDIFHNDRILIVMIPSLELSRGEAATLGRLYVTLQRMTISKDLGYQLEGKKEEVLLTHALNNQAPYGLIYDELGQYFTSGMDTLSAQMRSLEKMGVFSSQDHPSLARGANGEVDSLIANTRVKYFESIEDRKTFEILRETVGQDYYS
;
A
#
# COMPACT_ATOMS: atom_id res chain seq x y z
N GLU A 1 -17.29 1.40 26.46
CA GLU A 1 -15.87 1.74 26.78
C GLU A 1 -15.31 2.72 25.75
N ALA A 2 -15.37 2.49 24.42
CA ALA A 2 -14.82 3.37 23.41
C ALA A 2 -15.33 4.83 23.50
N LYS A 3 -16.65 5.02 23.69
CA LYS A 3 -17.24 6.36 23.91
C LYS A 3 -16.74 7.03 25.23
N LYS A 4 -16.52 6.22 26.28
CA LYS A 4 -16.02 6.73 27.56
C LYS A 4 -14.55 7.12 27.51
N ASN A 5 -13.78 6.45 26.67
CA ASN A 5 -12.32 6.65 26.54
C ASN A 5 -11.94 7.66 25.45
N GLY A 6 -12.93 8.30 24.78
CA GLY A 6 -12.66 9.33 23.77
C GLY A 6 -11.97 8.80 22.49
N TRP A 7 -12.13 7.52 22.16
CA TRP A 7 -11.57 6.95 20.95
C TRP A 7 -12.15 7.63 19.69
N HIS A 8 -11.36 7.69 18.62
CA HIS A 8 -11.74 8.37 17.40
C HIS A 8 -13.11 7.90 16.87
N SER A 9 -13.97 8.85 16.57
CA SER A 9 -15.36 8.63 16.15
C SER A 9 -15.49 7.73 14.91
N GLU A 10 -14.55 7.81 13.98
CA GLU A 10 -14.53 7.00 12.75
C GLU A 10 -14.29 5.52 13.04
N GLY A 11 -13.33 5.19 13.91
CA GLY A 11 -13.07 3.79 14.30
C GLY A 11 -14.25 3.17 15.05
N TYR A 12 -14.90 3.96 15.89
CA TYR A 12 -16.09 3.52 16.62
C TYR A 12 -17.27 3.25 15.68
N ALA A 13 -17.55 4.15 14.74
CA ALA A 13 -18.62 3.99 13.77
C ALA A 13 -18.40 2.77 12.86
N ALA A 14 -17.16 2.51 12.45
CA ALA A 14 -16.82 1.33 11.68
C ALA A 14 -17.05 0.03 12.46
N LEU A 15 -16.68 0.00 13.76
CA LEU A 15 -16.92 -1.15 14.63
C LEU A 15 -18.42 -1.38 14.88
N GLU A 16 -19.19 -0.33 15.15
CA GLU A 16 -20.63 -0.37 15.36
C GLU A 16 -21.33 -0.93 14.11
N SER A 17 -21.01 -0.39 12.93
CA SER A 17 -21.51 -0.88 11.66
C SER A 17 -21.14 -2.35 11.39
N TYR A 18 -19.92 -2.77 11.70
CA TYR A 18 -19.52 -4.16 11.58
C TYR A 18 -20.36 -5.08 12.46
N LEU A 19 -20.55 -4.71 13.72
CA LEU A 19 -21.33 -5.51 14.68
C LEU A 19 -22.81 -5.58 14.30
N GLU A 20 -23.41 -4.47 13.86
CA GLU A 20 -24.82 -4.41 13.41
C GLU A 20 -25.06 -5.28 12.17
N ASN A 21 -24.09 -5.38 11.28
CA ASN A 21 -24.20 -6.18 10.07
C ASN A 21 -23.72 -7.64 10.24
N THR A 22 -23.26 -8.02 11.42
CA THR A 22 -22.81 -9.40 11.69
C THR A 22 -24.02 -10.28 11.97
N PRO A 23 -24.31 -11.31 11.13
CA PRO A 23 -25.44 -12.21 11.35
C PRO A 23 -25.36 -12.90 12.71
N GLY A 24 -26.47 -12.92 13.46
CA GLY A 24 -26.54 -13.55 14.79
C GLY A 24 -25.95 -12.71 15.92
N PHE A 25 -25.48 -11.50 15.64
CA PHE A 25 -25.07 -10.52 16.64
C PHE A 25 -26.15 -9.45 16.81
N LEU A 26 -26.62 -9.24 18.04
CA LEU A 26 -27.55 -8.18 18.38
C LEU A 26 -26.81 -7.14 19.23
N LEU A 27 -26.67 -5.92 18.74
CA LEU A 27 -25.95 -4.85 19.43
C LEU A 27 -26.57 -4.56 20.82
N ALA A 28 -27.89 -4.71 20.94
CA ALA A 28 -28.61 -4.58 22.21
C ALA A 28 -28.15 -5.60 23.26
N ASN A 29 -27.64 -6.75 22.84
CA ASN A 29 -27.18 -7.84 23.69
C ASN A 29 -25.64 -7.93 23.73
N ALA A 30 -24.93 -6.89 23.32
CA ALA A 30 -23.47 -6.87 23.24
C ALA A 30 -22.78 -7.16 24.60
N GLU A 31 -23.43 -6.79 25.71
CA GLU A 31 -22.92 -7.01 27.07
C GLU A 31 -23.15 -8.44 27.58
N TYR A 32 -23.93 -9.26 26.86
CA TYR A 32 -24.31 -10.63 27.26
C TYR A 32 -23.83 -11.64 26.20
N PRO A 33 -22.54 -12.02 26.17
CA PRO A 33 -21.98 -12.94 25.18
C PRO A 33 -22.67 -14.31 25.11
N GLU A 34 -23.27 -14.74 26.21
CA GLU A 34 -24.03 -15.98 26.32
C GLU A 34 -25.34 -15.98 25.50
N THR A 35 -25.81 -14.80 25.11
CA THR A 35 -27.01 -14.65 24.27
C THR A 35 -26.71 -14.65 22.77
N TRP A 36 -25.43 -14.62 22.39
CA TRP A 36 -25.04 -14.62 21.02
C TRP A 36 -25.20 -15.99 20.38
N GLU A 37 -25.51 -16.04 19.09
CA GLU A 37 -25.53 -17.30 18.37
C GLU A 37 -24.09 -17.87 18.34
N ALA A 38 -23.92 -19.10 18.85
CA ALA A 38 -22.60 -19.73 18.99
C ALA A 38 -21.80 -19.73 17.67
N ARG A 39 -22.48 -19.94 16.53
CA ARG A 39 -21.87 -19.96 15.21
C ARG A 39 -21.34 -18.58 14.81
N ALA A 40 -22.07 -17.50 15.11
CA ALA A 40 -21.62 -16.12 14.82
C ALA A 40 -20.39 -15.78 15.65
N PHE A 41 -20.38 -16.19 16.92
CA PHE A 41 -19.24 -15.99 17.82
C PHE A 41 -17.99 -16.77 17.37
N GLU A 42 -18.15 -18.02 16.95
CA GLU A 42 -17.04 -18.81 16.41
C GLU A 42 -16.47 -18.21 15.14
N GLN A 43 -17.30 -17.77 14.20
CA GLN A 43 -16.88 -17.10 12.98
C GLN A 43 -16.15 -15.79 13.28
N HIS A 44 -16.67 -14.98 14.19
CA HIS A 44 -16.03 -13.75 14.64
C HIS A 44 -14.66 -14.03 15.26
N ASN A 45 -14.54 -15.00 16.16
CA ASN A 45 -13.28 -15.40 16.77
C ASN A 45 -12.27 -15.88 15.72
N TYR A 46 -12.71 -16.65 14.74
CA TYR A 46 -11.84 -17.14 13.68
C TYR A 46 -11.29 -15.97 12.82
N MET A 47 -12.15 -15.05 12.44
CA MET A 47 -11.76 -13.84 11.68
C MET A 47 -10.84 -12.93 12.51
N SER A 48 -11.16 -12.69 13.78
CA SER A 48 -10.37 -11.86 14.67
C SER A 48 -8.95 -12.39 14.84
N ARG A 49 -8.78 -13.71 14.95
CA ARG A 49 -7.46 -14.34 15.07
C ARG A 49 -6.56 -14.09 13.85
N GLN A 50 -7.14 -13.93 12.65
CA GLN A 50 -6.34 -13.62 11.45
C GLN A 50 -5.72 -12.22 11.52
N PHE A 51 -6.43 -11.26 12.16
CA PHE A 51 -5.93 -9.90 12.32
C PHE A 51 -4.98 -9.75 13.51
N LEU A 52 -5.13 -10.56 14.56
CA LEU A 52 -4.29 -10.47 15.76
C LEU A 52 -2.80 -10.49 15.44
N LYS A 53 -2.36 -11.37 14.55
CA LYS A 53 -0.95 -11.46 14.17
C LYS A 53 -0.44 -10.14 13.57
N THR A 54 -1.24 -9.53 12.70
CA THR A 54 -0.87 -8.26 12.06
C THR A 54 -0.92 -7.11 13.07
N LEU A 55 -1.93 -7.07 13.93
CA LEU A 55 -2.05 -6.03 14.95
C LEU A 55 -0.93 -6.13 16.00
N SER A 56 -0.58 -7.35 16.45
CA SER A 56 0.55 -7.57 17.35
C SER A 56 1.88 -7.11 16.73
N LEU A 57 2.06 -7.28 15.42
CA LEU A 57 3.24 -6.79 14.74
C LEU A 57 3.38 -5.25 14.91
N PHE A 58 2.30 -4.52 14.74
CA PHE A 58 2.32 -3.06 14.88
C PHE A 58 2.37 -2.58 16.33
N ASN A 59 1.67 -3.26 17.24
CA ASN A 59 1.56 -2.83 18.62
C ASN A 59 2.72 -3.31 19.49
N GLU A 60 3.18 -4.56 19.32
CA GLU A 60 4.18 -5.18 20.18
C GLU A 60 5.58 -5.07 19.60
N THR A 61 5.76 -5.45 18.33
CA THR A 61 7.09 -5.47 17.71
C THR A 61 7.53 -4.08 17.26
N TYR A 62 6.63 -3.33 16.64
CA TYR A 62 6.90 -2.01 16.07
C TYR A 62 6.12 -0.87 16.76
N GLY A 63 5.61 -1.08 17.98
CA GLY A 63 4.90 -0.05 18.74
C GLY A 63 5.73 1.21 18.99
N HIS A 64 7.06 1.09 19.02
CA HIS A 64 7.97 2.22 19.08
C HIS A 64 8.04 3.05 17.78
N VAL A 65 7.68 2.44 16.64
CA VAL A 65 7.61 3.10 15.30
C VAL A 65 6.21 3.62 15.03
N PHE A 66 5.18 2.89 15.50
CA PHE A 66 3.76 3.22 15.32
C PHE A 66 3.13 3.55 16.69
N PRO A 67 3.38 4.73 17.25
CA PRO A 67 2.81 5.11 18.54
C PRO A 67 1.29 5.26 18.46
N GLU A 68 0.61 5.10 19.60
CA GLU A 68 -0.86 5.23 19.70
C GLU A 68 -1.34 6.67 19.45
N ASP A 69 -0.48 7.65 19.72
CA ASP A 69 -0.74 9.07 19.49
C ASP A 69 -0.41 9.49 18.05
N SER A 70 -0.19 10.76 17.81
CA SER A 70 0.19 11.28 16.50
C SER A 70 1.62 10.88 16.14
N GLY A 71 1.81 10.28 14.95
CA GLY A 71 3.15 9.97 14.43
C GLY A 71 3.93 11.24 14.06
N ASP A 72 5.26 11.17 14.16
CA ASP A 72 6.17 12.26 13.79
C ASP A 72 6.22 12.52 12.28
N ILE A 73 5.87 11.52 11.49
CA ILE A 73 5.97 11.54 10.02
C ILE A 73 4.57 11.60 9.42
N ARG A 74 4.31 12.63 8.63
CA ARG A 74 3.10 12.77 7.84
C ARG A 74 3.42 12.60 6.37
N MET A 75 2.72 11.68 5.69
CA MET A 75 2.97 11.38 4.27
C MET A 75 2.67 12.57 3.34
N ASP A 76 1.68 13.39 3.67
CA ASP A 76 1.38 14.63 2.94
C ASP A 76 2.52 15.64 3.04
N ASP A 77 3.13 15.81 4.22
CA ASP A 77 4.28 16.69 4.42
C ASP A 77 5.50 16.27 3.59
N ILE A 78 5.69 14.97 3.41
CA ILE A 78 6.79 14.43 2.60
C ILE A 78 6.66 14.84 1.14
N PHE A 79 5.47 14.68 0.56
CA PHE A 79 5.25 14.95 -0.85
C PHE A 79 5.13 16.44 -1.18
N HIS A 80 4.52 17.24 -0.29
CA HIS A 80 4.28 18.65 -0.54
C HIS A 80 5.47 19.56 -0.17
N ASN A 81 6.36 19.10 0.70
CA ASN A 81 7.50 19.87 1.17
C ASN A 81 8.85 19.29 0.72
N ASP A 82 8.88 18.52 -0.38
CA ASP A 82 10.08 17.95 -1.01
C ASP A 82 11.02 17.24 -0.02
N ARG A 83 10.44 16.54 0.97
CA ARG A 83 11.24 15.82 1.96
C ARG A 83 11.69 14.46 1.44
N ILE A 84 12.85 14.02 1.89
CA ILE A 84 13.37 12.69 1.61
C ILE A 84 12.94 11.75 2.73
N LEU A 85 12.21 10.69 2.40
CA LEU A 85 11.86 9.61 3.31
C LEU A 85 12.55 8.32 2.88
N ILE A 86 13.28 7.70 3.80
CA ILE A 86 13.89 6.38 3.61
C ILE A 86 13.16 5.40 4.54
N VAL A 87 12.49 4.41 3.95
CA VAL A 87 11.79 3.35 4.68
C VAL A 87 12.62 2.08 4.61
N MET A 88 13.18 1.69 5.75
CA MET A 88 13.97 0.46 5.86
C MET A 88 13.12 -0.65 6.48
N ILE A 89 12.92 -1.73 5.73
CA ILE A 89 12.20 -2.91 6.21
C ILE A 89 13.24 -3.99 6.54
N PRO A 90 13.35 -4.42 7.81
CA PRO A 90 14.38 -5.38 8.23
C PRO A 90 14.01 -6.82 7.78
N SER A 91 14.15 -7.09 6.50
CA SER A 91 13.75 -8.36 5.88
C SER A 91 14.51 -9.58 6.40
N LEU A 92 15.68 -9.39 7.03
CA LEU A 92 16.47 -10.46 7.64
C LEU A 92 15.97 -10.81 9.05
N GLU A 93 15.36 -9.88 9.77
CA GLU A 93 14.86 -10.07 11.13
C GLU A 93 13.41 -10.54 11.16
N LEU A 94 12.66 -10.21 10.10
CA LEU A 94 11.26 -10.52 9.95
C LEU A 94 11.02 -11.80 9.15
N SER A 95 9.91 -12.46 9.44
CA SER A 95 9.39 -13.42 8.47
C SER A 95 9.01 -12.71 7.16
N ARG A 96 9.11 -13.41 6.03
CA ARG A 96 8.75 -12.87 4.72
C ARG A 96 7.35 -12.23 4.71
N GLY A 97 6.38 -12.84 5.41
CA GLY A 97 5.01 -12.31 5.49
C GLY A 97 4.92 -10.99 6.25
N GLU A 98 5.69 -10.84 7.30
CA GLU A 98 5.74 -9.61 8.11
C GLU A 98 6.39 -8.46 7.35
N ALA A 99 7.54 -8.72 6.71
CA ALA A 99 8.21 -7.74 5.84
C ALA A 99 7.29 -7.29 4.69
N ALA A 100 6.62 -8.23 4.04
CA ALA A 100 5.63 -7.93 3.00
C ALA A 100 4.46 -7.08 3.52
N THR A 101 3.98 -7.34 4.74
CA THR A 101 2.88 -6.57 5.35
C THR A 101 3.28 -5.13 5.59
N LEU A 102 4.47 -4.87 6.14
CA LEU A 102 5.00 -3.51 6.34
C LEU A 102 5.15 -2.77 5.01
N GLY A 103 5.75 -3.42 4.01
CA GLY A 103 5.93 -2.82 2.70
C GLY A 103 4.62 -2.47 2.00
N ARG A 104 3.63 -3.38 2.07
CA ARG A 104 2.29 -3.15 1.52
C ARG A 104 1.55 -2.03 2.22
N LEU A 105 1.66 -1.94 3.55
CA LEU A 105 1.09 -0.83 4.30
C LEU A 105 1.67 0.49 3.82
N TYR A 106 3.00 0.58 3.73
CA TYR A 106 3.68 1.79 3.26
C TYR A 106 3.24 2.19 1.85
N VAL A 107 3.26 1.26 0.90
CA VAL A 107 2.83 1.51 -0.49
C VAL A 107 1.36 1.95 -0.53
N THR A 108 0.49 1.36 0.29
CA THR A 108 -0.92 1.74 0.36
C THR A 108 -1.10 3.15 0.89
N LEU A 109 -0.41 3.52 1.98
CA LEU A 109 -0.43 4.88 2.52
C LEU A 109 0.08 5.90 1.51
N GLN A 110 1.15 5.57 0.82
CA GLN A 110 1.73 6.40 -0.24
C GLN A 110 0.73 6.63 -1.38
N ARG A 111 0.09 5.57 -1.89
CA ARG A 111 -0.95 5.66 -2.91
C ARG A 111 -2.13 6.53 -2.47
N MET A 112 -2.63 6.30 -1.26
CA MET A 112 -3.74 7.08 -0.70
C MET A 112 -3.39 8.56 -0.59
N THR A 113 -2.16 8.89 -0.24
CA THR A 113 -1.72 10.29 -0.14
C THR A 113 -1.59 10.91 -1.52
N ILE A 114 -0.93 10.24 -2.45
CA ILE A 114 -0.75 10.72 -3.83
C ILE A 114 -2.10 10.88 -4.55
N SER A 115 -3.06 9.99 -4.29
CA SER A 115 -4.38 10.08 -4.90
C SER A 115 -5.16 11.35 -4.50
N LYS A 116 -4.87 11.92 -3.34
CA LYS A 116 -5.46 13.20 -2.91
C LYS A 116 -4.95 14.38 -3.75
N ASP A 117 -3.76 14.26 -4.33
CA ASP A 117 -3.17 15.29 -5.18
C ASP A 117 -3.90 15.42 -6.54
N LEU A 118 -4.74 14.45 -6.92
CA LEU A 118 -5.58 14.54 -8.11
C LEU A 118 -6.65 15.66 -8.04
N GLY A 119 -6.80 16.27 -6.87
CA GLY A 119 -7.65 17.43 -6.65
C GLY A 119 -9.11 17.08 -6.40
N TYR A 120 -9.71 17.83 -5.50
CA TYR A 120 -11.15 17.74 -5.19
C TYR A 120 -12.00 18.69 -6.05
N GLN A 121 -11.36 19.62 -6.76
CA GLN A 121 -12.03 20.67 -7.50
C GLN A 121 -11.89 20.42 -8.99
N LEU A 122 -12.96 19.89 -9.58
CA LEU A 122 -13.05 19.59 -11.03
C LEU A 122 -13.46 20.80 -11.87
N GLU A 123 -14.01 21.84 -11.26
CA GLU A 123 -14.52 23.04 -11.92
C GLU A 123 -14.01 24.30 -11.25
N GLY A 124 -13.56 25.29 -12.06
CA GLY A 124 -13.07 26.56 -11.59
C GLY A 124 -12.28 27.31 -12.67
N LYS A 125 -11.80 28.50 -12.38
CA LYS A 125 -10.87 29.19 -13.27
C LYS A 125 -9.55 28.43 -13.31
N LYS A 126 -8.96 28.36 -14.51
CA LYS A 126 -7.72 27.63 -14.76
C LYS A 126 -6.61 27.99 -13.75
N GLU A 127 -6.48 29.26 -13.43
CA GLU A 127 -5.50 29.74 -12.46
C GLU A 127 -5.77 29.27 -11.04
N GLU A 128 -7.04 29.23 -10.62
CA GLU A 128 -7.44 28.77 -9.29
C GLU A 128 -7.27 27.26 -9.15
N VAL A 129 -7.66 26.51 -10.18
CA VAL A 129 -7.51 25.04 -10.20
C VAL A 129 -6.03 24.65 -10.23
N LEU A 130 -5.20 25.33 -11.01
CA LEU A 130 -3.75 25.05 -11.08
C LEU A 130 -2.99 25.46 -9.81
N LEU A 131 -3.42 26.53 -9.12
CA LEU A 131 -2.81 26.96 -7.87
C LEU A 131 -3.21 26.08 -6.68
N THR A 132 -4.36 25.44 -6.74
CA THR A 132 -4.83 24.48 -5.71
C THR A 132 -4.29 23.07 -5.94
N HIS A 133 -3.78 22.77 -7.14
CA HIS A 133 -3.01 21.54 -7.33
C HIS A 133 -1.69 21.65 -6.59
N ALA A 134 -1.51 20.77 -5.62
CA ALA A 134 -0.24 20.60 -4.90
C ALA A 134 0.95 20.17 -5.80
N LEU A 135 0.69 20.07 -7.11
CA LEU A 135 1.57 19.55 -8.15
C LEU A 135 2.31 20.67 -8.92
N ASN A 136 2.71 21.73 -8.26
CA ASN A 136 3.46 22.82 -8.94
C ASN A 136 4.98 22.68 -8.67
N ASN A 137 5.48 21.46 -8.66
CA ASN A 137 6.89 21.19 -8.45
C ASN A 137 7.69 21.36 -9.76
N GLN A 138 8.84 22.00 -9.69
CA GLN A 138 9.75 22.19 -10.85
C GLN A 138 10.37 20.87 -11.35
N ALA A 139 10.35 19.83 -10.51
CA ALA A 139 10.86 18.50 -10.82
C ALA A 139 9.91 17.41 -10.28
N PRO A 140 9.81 16.26 -10.97
CA PRO A 140 8.99 15.17 -10.49
C PRO A 140 9.55 14.59 -9.19
N TYR A 141 8.65 14.23 -8.24
CA TYR A 141 9.05 13.58 -7.00
C TYR A 141 9.43 12.12 -7.28
N GLY A 142 10.63 11.71 -6.84
CA GLY A 142 11.18 10.37 -7.07
C GLY A 142 10.65 9.33 -6.07
N LEU A 143 10.09 8.23 -6.57
CA LEU A 143 9.64 7.06 -5.80
C LEU A 143 10.52 5.87 -6.17
N ILE A 144 11.30 5.36 -5.23
CA ILE A 144 12.23 4.26 -5.46
C ILE A 144 11.74 3.05 -4.64
N TYR A 145 11.46 1.96 -5.34
CA TYR A 145 11.00 0.69 -4.77
C TYR A 145 12.06 -0.37 -5.00
N ASP A 146 12.92 -0.57 -4.02
CA ASP A 146 13.96 -1.58 -4.09
C ASP A 146 13.45 -2.94 -3.60
N GLU A 147 13.91 -4.02 -4.22
CA GLU A 147 13.44 -5.39 -3.96
C GLU A 147 11.92 -5.55 -3.95
N LEU A 148 11.24 -4.90 -4.90
CA LEU A 148 9.77 -4.82 -4.97
C LEU A 148 9.08 -6.19 -4.90
N GLY A 149 9.72 -7.25 -5.37
CA GLY A 149 9.20 -8.62 -5.29
C GLY A 149 8.89 -9.11 -3.86
N GLN A 150 9.41 -8.44 -2.83
CA GLN A 150 9.13 -8.78 -1.44
C GLN A 150 7.77 -8.26 -0.97
N TYR A 151 7.33 -7.11 -1.48
CA TYR A 151 6.15 -6.39 -0.97
C TYR A 151 5.23 -5.86 -2.06
N PHE A 152 5.31 -6.39 -3.26
CA PHE A 152 4.40 -6.02 -4.35
C PHE A 152 2.94 -6.13 -3.88
N THR A 153 2.15 -5.11 -4.18
CA THR A 153 0.73 -5.05 -3.80
C THR A 153 -0.13 -4.62 -4.97
N SER A 154 -1.38 -5.06 -4.96
CA SER A 154 -2.35 -4.72 -6.00
C SER A 154 -2.50 -3.21 -6.19
N GLY A 155 -2.59 -2.80 -7.46
CA GLY A 155 -2.72 -1.42 -7.91
C GLY A 155 -1.41 -0.65 -8.02
N MET A 156 -0.25 -1.30 -7.90
CA MET A 156 1.03 -0.67 -8.24
C MET A 156 1.20 -0.46 -9.74
N ASP A 157 0.62 -1.31 -10.55
CA ASP A 157 0.52 -1.13 -12.00
C ASP A 157 -0.26 0.14 -12.36
N THR A 158 -1.40 0.36 -11.71
CA THR A 158 -2.22 1.56 -11.87
C THR A 158 -1.47 2.81 -11.41
N LEU A 159 -0.77 2.74 -10.26
CA LEU A 159 0.08 3.83 -9.81
C LEU A 159 1.15 4.16 -10.85
N SER A 160 1.87 3.15 -11.37
CA SER A 160 2.91 3.34 -12.38
C SER A 160 2.39 3.99 -13.66
N ALA A 161 1.19 3.61 -14.11
CA ALA A 161 0.54 4.21 -15.28
C ALA A 161 0.19 5.69 -15.07
N GLN A 162 -0.15 6.08 -13.84
CA GLN A 162 -0.58 7.44 -13.50
C GLN A 162 0.56 8.33 -13.01
N MET A 163 1.74 7.81 -12.71
CA MET A 163 2.85 8.58 -12.14
C MET A 163 3.17 9.86 -12.92
N ARG A 164 3.10 9.79 -14.24
CA ARG A 164 3.36 10.97 -15.10
C ARG A 164 2.36 12.11 -14.87
N SER A 165 1.07 11.78 -14.76
CA SER A 165 0.03 12.80 -14.52
C SER A 165 0.05 13.32 -13.09
N LEU A 166 0.68 12.58 -12.18
CA LEU A 166 0.86 12.92 -10.77
C LEU A 166 2.20 13.60 -10.48
N GLU A 167 2.97 13.96 -11.53
CA GLU A 167 4.34 14.52 -11.41
C GLU A 167 5.25 13.67 -10.52
N LYS A 168 5.15 12.35 -10.66
CA LYS A 168 5.98 11.37 -9.95
C LYS A 168 6.84 10.60 -10.95
N MET A 169 8.05 10.25 -10.52
CA MET A 169 8.96 9.37 -11.23
C MET A 169 9.16 8.10 -10.43
N GLY A 170 8.91 6.93 -11.03
CA GLY A 170 9.06 5.63 -10.38
C GLY A 170 10.32 4.89 -10.84
N VAL A 171 11.05 4.35 -9.89
CA VAL A 171 12.11 3.36 -10.11
C VAL A 171 11.71 2.08 -9.37
N PHE A 172 11.64 0.98 -10.10
CA PHE A 172 11.25 -0.32 -9.56
C PHE A 172 12.40 -1.30 -9.77
N SER A 173 12.90 -1.89 -8.71
CA SER A 173 13.93 -2.91 -8.78
C SER A 173 13.43 -4.25 -8.25
N SER A 174 13.87 -5.34 -8.87
CA SER A 174 13.59 -6.70 -8.44
C SER A 174 14.67 -7.63 -8.95
N GLN A 175 14.89 -8.75 -8.28
CA GLN A 175 15.90 -9.75 -8.69
C GLN A 175 15.49 -10.47 -9.97
N ASP A 176 14.21 -10.84 -10.10
CA ASP A 176 13.67 -11.57 -11.24
C ASP A 176 12.15 -11.36 -11.40
N HIS A 177 11.61 -11.71 -12.55
CA HIS A 177 10.17 -11.68 -12.82
C HIS A 177 9.35 -12.61 -11.90
N PRO A 178 9.75 -13.86 -11.64
CA PRO A 178 9.02 -14.73 -10.70
C PRO A 178 8.88 -14.16 -9.30
N SER A 179 9.85 -13.40 -8.83
CA SER A 179 9.79 -12.74 -7.52
C SER A 179 8.72 -11.65 -7.49
N LEU A 180 8.63 -10.83 -8.54
CA LEU A 180 7.54 -9.86 -8.71
C LEU A 180 6.18 -10.54 -8.80
N ALA A 181 6.07 -11.60 -9.60
CA ALA A 181 4.80 -12.28 -9.87
C ALA A 181 4.17 -12.96 -8.64
N ARG A 182 4.94 -13.24 -7.58
CA ARG A 182 4.42 -13.86 -6.35
C ARG A 182 3.39 -13.02 -5.61
N GLY A 183 3.45 -11.71 -5.75
CA GLY A 183 2.61 -10.78 -4.98
C GLY A 183 1.37 -10.27 -5.71
N ALA A 184 1.31 -10.40 -7.03
CA ALA A 184 0.22 -9.80 -7.82
C ALA A 184 -0.01 -10.54 -9.13
N ASN A 185 -1.03 -11.33 -9.16
CA ASN A 185 -1.46 -12.09 -10.35
C ASN A 185 -1.79 -11.14 -11.52
N GLY A 186 -0.95 -11.13 -12.56
CA GLY A 186 -1.17 -10.41 -13.81
C GLY A 186 -0.86 -8.91 -13.83
N GLU A 187 -0.69 -8.26 -12.69
CA GLU A 187 -0.37 -6.82 -12.62
C GLU A 187 1.11 -6.51 -12.94
N VAL A 188 1.98 -7.52 -12.82
CA VAL A 188 3.42 -7.37 -13.07
C VAL A 188 3.71 -7.03 -14.52
N ASP A 189 3.04 -7.70 -15.46
CA ASP A 189 3.21 -7.43 -16.89
C ASP A 189 2.77 -6.02 -17.24
N SER A 190 1.70 -5.53 -16.61
CA SER A 190 1.23 -4.15 -16.72
C SER A 190 2.25 -3.16 -16.16
N LEU A 191 2.84 -3.43 -14.98
CA LEU A 191 3.91 -2.61 -14.41
C LEU A 191 5.11 -2.53 -15.36
N ILE A 192 5.56 -3.67 -15.88
CA ILE A 192 6.69 -3.74 -16.80
C ILE A 192 6.39 -2.98 -18.10
N ALA A 193 5.17 -3.08 -18.63
CA ALA A 193 4.75 -2.35 -19.82
C ALA A 193 4.73 -0.82 -19.61
N ASN A 194 4.34 -0.37 -18.42
CA ASN A 194 4.30 1.05 -18.07
C ASN A 194 5.68 1.66 -17.77
N THR A 195 6.69 0.85 -17.50
CA THR A 195 8.07 1.32 -17.31
C THR A 195 8.80 1.40 -18.65
N ARG A 196 9.13 2.61 -19.10
CA ARG A 196 9.74 2.84 -20.42
C ARG A 196 11.21 2.48 -20.50
N VAL A 197 11.95 2.73 -19.43
CA VAL A 197 13.38 2.41 -19.33
C VAL A 197 13.53 1.13 -18.54
N LYS A 198 14.24 0.17 -19.10
CA LYS A 198 14.52 -1.12 -18.48
C LYS A 198 16.01 -1.36 -18.42
N TYR A 199 16.50 -1.66 -17.24
CA TYR A 199 17.87 -2.09 -16.99
C TYR A 199 17.88 -3.57 -16.65
N PHE A 200 18.72 -4.32 -17.34
CA PHE A 200 18.95 -5.74 -17.07
C PHE A 200 20.44 -5.93 -16.76
N GLU A 201 20.72 -6.60 -15.66
CA GLU A 201 22.08 -7.01 -15.31
C GLU A 201 22.27 -8.50 -15.62
N SER A 202 22.79 -9.29 -14.66
CA SER A 202 22.90 -10.73 -14.83
C SER A 202 21.53 -11.40 -14.78
N ILE A 203 21.12 -12.04 -15.87
CA ILE A 203 19.81 -12.72 -15.97
C ILE A 203 20.05 -14.22 -15.95
N GLU A 204 19.55 -14.90 -14.93
CA GLU A 204 19.57 -16.36 -14.81
C GLU A 204 18.18 -16.97 -15.02
N ASP A 205 17.10 -16.19 -14.79
CA ASP A 205 15.73 -16.65 -14.94
C ASP A 205 15.24 -16.57 -16.39
N ARG A 206 14.61 -17.65 -16.84
CA ARG A 206 14.10 -17.77 -18.20
C ARG A 206 13.03 -16.73 -18.54
N LYS A 207 12.09 -16.44 -17.63
CA LYS A 207 11.02 -15.47 -17.89
C LYS A 207 11.55 -14.06 -18.01
N THR A 208 12.48 -13.67 -17.15
CA THR A 208 13.17 -12.38 -17.24
C THR A 208 13.93 -12.26 -18.56
N PHE A 209 14.58 -13.34 -18.99
CA PHE A 209 15.26 -13.38 -20.29
C PHE A 209 14.28 -13.26 -21.47
N GLU A 210 13.12 -13.89 -21.40
CA GLU A 210 12.07 -13.75 -22.42
C GLU A 210 11.59 -12.30 -22.54
N ILE A 211 11.39 -11.60 -21.42
CA ILE A 211 11.02 -10.18 -21.39
C ILE A 211 12.10 -9.31 -22.06
N LEU A 212 13.37 -9.55 -21.75
CA LEU A 212 14.48 -8.85 -22.40
C LEU A 212 14.42 -9.06 -23.92
N ARG A 213 14.29 -10.31 -24.35
CA ARG A 213 14.23 -10.67 -25.78
C ARG A 213 13.07 -10.00 -26.50
N GLU A 214 11.89 -9.96 -25.89
CA GLU A 214 10.72 -9.29 -26.44
C GLU A 214 10.90 -7.76 -26.48
N THR A 215 11.56 -7.20 -25.50
CA THR A 215 11.82 -5.75 -25.42
C THR A 215 12.82 -5.30 -26.48
N VAL A 216 13.89 -6.05 -26.69
CA VAL A 216 14.96 -5.74 -27.67
C VAL A 216 14.53 -6.07 -29.09
N GLY A 217 13.62 -7.04 -29.27
CA GLY A 217 13.23 -7.56 -30.57
C GLY A 217 14.22 -8.59 -31.11
N GLN A 218 13.89 -9.16 -32.29
CA GLN A 218 14.79 -10.05 -33.02
C GLN A 218 15.55 -9.22 -34.05
N ASP A 219 16.81 -8.95 -33.79
CA ASP A 219 17.69 -8.40 -34.80
C ASP A 219 18.26 -9.56 -35.63
N TYR A 220 17.93 -9.58 -36.89
CA TYR A 220 18.55 -10.51 -37.84
C TYR A 220 19.89 -9.91 -38.29
N TYR A 221 20.98 -10.37 -37.71
CA TYR A 221 22.30 -10.15 -38.33
C TYR A 221 22.33 -10.93 -39.64
N SER A 222 22.29 -10.21 -40.75
CA SER A 222 22.58 -10.74 -42.08
C SER A 222 24.07 -10.67 -42.34
#